data_fb2237f29ba97c5ab3763cb012cf1c44
#
_entry.id   fb2237f29ba97c5ab3763cb012cf1c44
#
_cell.length_a   1.000
_cell.length_b   1.000
_cell.length_c   1.000
_cell.angle_alpha   90.00
_cell.angle_beta   90.00
_cell.angle_gamma   90.00
#
_symmetry.space_group_name_H-M   'P 1'
#
loop_
_entity.id
_entity.type
_entity.pdbx_description
1 polymer ?
#
loop_
_entity_poly.entity_id
_entity_poly.type
_entity_poly.pdbx_seq_one_letter_code
_entity_poly.pdbx_strand_id
1 'polypeptide(L)'
;MFAKRLFYIVAIIGIGITFISCDKPGIPYPEGIIEGGDIEALVLNEGKLNTNTGTISVIYKAGRVVADAFQDVNHRPMGDVAQSITLVNGKYFVAMNNSKKIEIVDPVTFKSVGTILYTQAGYPRHVVPISSTEAIVSDLDRQLVRIRTVEPYGKPLEYISIPRAVEYLAVAENKVFGITQGGLYIFDADNIKKEQARVVKD
;
A
#
# COMPACT_ATOMS: atom_id res chain seq x y z
N MET A 1 -63.50 54.70 -21.63
CA MET A 1 -62.29 55.12 -20.88
C MET A 1 -61.39 53.89 -20.65
N PHE A 2 -60.42 53.65 -21.56
CA PHE A 2 -59.64 52.42 -21.57
C PHE A 2 -58.34 52.59 -20.79
N ALA A 3 -58.17 51.83 -19.70
CA ALA A 3 -56.93 51.77 -18.98
C ALA A 3 -56.02 50.70 -19.61
N LYS A 4 -54.93 51.11 -20.25
CA LYS A 4 -53.90 50.23 -20.80
C LYS A 4 -53.05 49.67 -19.61
N ARG A 5 -53.10 48.37 -19.40
CA ARG A 5 -52.14 47.67 -18.51
C ARG A 5 -50.88 47.39 -19.31
N LEU A 6 -49.80 48.00 -18.89
CA LEU A 6 -48.46 47.76 -19.41
C LEU A 6 -47.85 46.56 -18.68
N PHE A 7 -47.62 45.45 -19.41
CA PHE A 7 -46.90 44.30 -18.87
C PHE A 7 -45.41 44.53 -19.06
N TYR A 8 -44.69 44.66 -17.98
CA TYR A 8 -43.24 44.59 -17.98
C TYR A 8 -42.77 43.13 -17.99
N ILE A 9 -42.19 42.68 -19.08
CA ILE A 9 -41.50 41.43 -19.18
C ILE A 9 -40.09 41.68 -18.65
N VAL A 10 -39.78 41.21 -17.43
CA VAL A 10 -38.44 41.16 -16.90
C VAL A 10 -37.77 39.91 -17.46
N ALA A 11 -36.91 40.12 -18.44
CA ALA A 11 -36.02 39.06 -18.93
C ALA A 11 -34.89 38.86 -17.92
N ILE A 12 -34.96 37.79 -17.13
CA ILE A 12 -33.87 37.34 -16.29
C ILE A 12 -32.87 36.64 -17.19
N ILE A 13 -31.80 37.35 -17.54
CA ILE A 13 -30.63 36.73 -18.17
C ILE A 13 -29.89 35.94 -17.10
N GLY A 14 -30.16 34.63 -17.06
CA GLY A 14 -29.40 33.69 -16.23
C GLY A 14 -27.98 33.58 -16.81
N ILE A 15 -27.00 34.21 -16.17
CA ILE A 15 -25.58 33.96 -16.45
C ILE A 15 -25.27 32.58 -15.91
N GLY A 16 -25.35 31.58 -16.78
CA GLY A 16 -24.86 30.25 -16.49
C GLY A 16 -23.33 30.32 -16.32
N ILE A 17 -22.86 30.30 -15.07
CA ILE A 17 -21.44 30.07 -14.79
C ILE A 17 -21.19 28.59 -15.08
N THR A 18 -20.74 28.31 -16.30
CA THR A 18 -20.18 27.01 -16.63
C THR A 18 -18.86 26.93 -15.90
N PHE A 19 -18.82 26.13 -14.81
CA PHE A 19 -17.55 25.67 -14.28
C PHE A 19 -16.91 24.80 -15.35
N ILE A 20 -15.97 25.38 -16.10
CA ILE A 20 -15.04 24.61 -16.91
C ILE A 20 -14.14 23.91 -15.88
N SER A 21 -14.58 22.71 -15.45
CA SER A 21 -13.65 21.76 -14.88
C SER A 21 -12.55 21.55 -15.90
N CYS A 22 -11.33 21.92 -15.56
CA CYS A 22 -10.17 21.50 -16.32
C CYS A 22 -10.01 19.98 -16.10
N ASP A 23 -10.89 19.20 -16.68
CA ASP A 23 -10.58 17.83 -16.97
C ASP A 23 -9.40 17.88 -17.95
N LYS A 24 -8.22 17.52 -17.47
CA LYS A 24 -7.15 17.13 -18.37
C LYS A 24 -7.79 16.17 -19.36
N PRO A 25 -7.60 16.36 -20.69
CA PRO A 25 -8.12 15.42 -21.66
C PRO A 25 -7.67 14.06 -21.19
N GLY A 26 -8.61 13.25 -20.72
CA GLY A 26 -8.33 11.92 -20.22
C GLY A 26 -7.65 11.19 -21.36
N ILE A 27 -6.39 10.84 -21.19
CA ILE A 27 -5.84 9.75 -21.96
C ILE A 27 -6.86 8.63 -21.72
N PRO A 28 -7.53 8.10 -22.73
CA PRO A 28 -8.45 7.00 -22.51
C PRO A 28 -7.61 5.88 -21.91
N TYR A 29 -7.72 5.70 -20.60
CA TYR A 29 -7.17 4.52 -19.96
C TYR A 29 -7.92 3.35 -20.57
N PRO A 30 -7.23 2.39 -21.20
CA PRO A 30 -7.92 1.22 -21.66
C PRO A 30 -8.60 0.60 -20.43
N GLU A 31 -9.93 0.62 -20.44
CA GLU A 31 -10.72 -0.18 -19.54
C GLU A 31 -10.29 -1.63 -19.75
N GLY A 32 -9.76 -2.21 -18.75
CA GLY A 32 -9.50 -3.61 -18.75
C GLY A 32 -8.04 -3.97 -18.80
N ILE A 33 -7.73 -4.77 -17.81
CA ILE A 33 -6.70 -5.80 -17.87
C ILE A 33 -5.36 -5.23 -18.33
N ILE A 34 -4.47 -5.10 -17.39
CA ILE A 34 -3.05 -5.22 -17.68
C ILE A 34 -2.92 -6.63 -18.28
N GLU A 35 -3.31 -6.77 -19.55
CA GLU A 35 -3.09 -8.01 -20.29
C GLU A 35 -1.63 -8.34 -20.14
N GLY A 36 -1.35 -9.58 -19.71
CA GLY A 36 -0.06 -10.06 -19.30
C GLY A 36 1.03 -9.87 -20.35
N GLY A 37 1.44 -8.64 -20.51
CA GLY A 37 2.72 -8.32 -21.12
C GLY A 37 3.80 -8.73 -20.13
N ASP A 38 4.95 -9.17 -20.64
CA ASP A 38 6.10 -9.48 -19.82
C ASP A 38 6.49 -8.27 -18.96
N ILE A 39 6.19 -8.33 -17.67
CA ILE A 39 6.63 -7.30 -16.72
C ILE A 39 8.14 -7.43 -16.60
N GLU A 40 8.84 -6.32 -16.82
CA GLU A 40 10.28 -6.20 -16.65
C GLU A 40 10.61 -5.78 -15.21
N ALA A 41 9.88 -4.80 -14.69
CA ALA A 41 10.11 -4.30 -13.34
C ALA A 41 8.84 -3.74 -12.70
N LEU A 42 8.81 -3.81 -11.37
CA LEU A 42 7.89 -3.06 -10.53
C LEU A 42 8.67 -2.01 -9.77
N VAL A 43 8.14 -0.81 -9.73
CA VAL A 43 8.69 0.28 -8.93
C VAL A 43 7.66 0.67 -7.88
N LEU A 44 7.98 0.42 -6.62
CA LEU A 44 7.18 0.92 -5.51
C LEU A 44 7.61 2.35 -5.20
N ASN A 45 6.72 3.29 -5.39
CA ASN A 45 6.97 4.69 -5.09
C ASN A 45 6.44 5.00 -3.70
N GLU A 46 7.32 5.48 -2.82
CA GLU A 46 6.95 5.80 -1.45
C GLU A 46 5.82 6.84 -1.37
N GLY A 47 5.86 7.81 -2.28
CA GLY A 47 4.96 8.95 -2.25
C GLY A 47 5.43 10.00 -1.22
N LYS A 48 4.59 11.01 -1.01
CA LYS A 48 4.86 12.08 -0.05
C LYS A 48 4.01 11.86 1.21
N LEU A 49 4.62 12.02 2.38
CA LEU A 49 3.97 11.88 3.69
C LEU A 49 2.68 12.72 3.79
N ASN A 50 1.61 12.14 4.29
CA ASN A 50 0.28 12.72 4.49
C ASN A 50 -0.46 13.11 3.18
N THR A 51 -0.13 12.46 2.05
CA THR A 51 -0.77 12.77 0.78
C THR A 51 -1.45 11.59 0.10
N ASN A 52 -1.33 10.37 0.65
CA ASN A 52 -1.83 9.12 0.05
C ASN A 52 -1.34 8.88 -1.38
N THR A 53 -0.09 9.21 -1.66
CA THR A 53 0.51 9.12 -3.01
C THR A 53 1.51 7.97 -3.15
N GLY A 54 1.43 6.95 -2.30
CA GLY A 54 2.16 5.69 -2.51
C GLY A 54 1.59 4.95 -3.71
N THR A 55 2.44 4.54 -4.68
CA THR A 55 2.00 3.92 -5.94
C THR A 55 2.85 2.72 -6.33
N ILE A 56 2.31 1.87 -7.20
CA ILE A 56 3.05 0.83 -7.89
C ILE A 56 3.12 1.18 -9.37
N SER A 57 4.32 1.49 -9.87
CA SER A 57 4.56 1.62 -11.30
C SER A 57 4.99 0.28 -11.90
N VAL A 58 4.48 -0.02 -13.08
CA VAL A 58 4.81 -1.25 -13.82
C VAL A 58 5.53 -0.90 -15.10
N ILE A 59 6.69 -1.50 -15.31
CA ILE A 59 7.49 -1.36 -16.52
C ILE A 59 7.42 -2.70 -17.26
N TYR A 60 7.01 -2.64 -18.53
CA TYR A 60 6.92 -3.80 -19.40
C TYR A 60 8.11 -3.86 -20.36
N LYS A 61 8.55 -5.06 -20.74
CA LYS A 61 9.66 -5.28 -21.69
C LYS A 61 9.50 -4.54 -23.02
N ALA A 62 8.25 -4.31 -23.45
CA ALA A 62 7.95 -3.52 -24.65
C ALA A 62 8.14 -1.98 -24.46
N GLY A 63 8.65 -1.55 -23.32
CA GLY A 63 8.87 -0.13 -23.00
C GLY A 63 7.63 0.63 -22.52
N ARG A 64 6.46 -0.03 -22.42
CA ARG A 64 5.26 0.59 -21.85
C ARG A 64 5.44 0.76 -20.33
N VAL A 65 5.01 1.92 -19.80
CA VAL A 65 5.01 2.20 -18.36
C VAL A 65 3.58 2.53 -17.92
N VAL A 66 3.13 1.89 -16.84
CA VAL A 66 1.92 2.25 -16.11
C VAL A 66 2.35 2.90 -14.80
N ALA A 67 2.01 4.17 -14.61
CA ALA A 67 2.53 4.97 -13.49
C ALA A 67 1.92 4.57 -12.13
N ASP A 68 0.65 4.22 -12.10
CA ASP A 68 -0.06 3.77 -10.88
C ASP A 68 -1.03 2.63 -11.20
N ALA A 69 -0.47 1.43 -11.33
CA ALA A 69 -1.26 0.24 -11.64
C ALA A 69 -2.31 -0.09 -10.56
N PHE A 70 -2.06 0.28 -9.30
CA PHE A 70 -3.03 0.04 -8.24
C PHE A 70 -4.25 0.96 -8.36
N GLN A 71 -4.04 2.26 -8.50
CA GLN A 71 -5.15 3.22 -8.57
C GLN A 71 -5.96 3.06 -9.85
N ASP A 72 -5.30 2.78 -10.98
CA ASP A 72 -5.95 2.56 -12.27
C ASP A 72 -6.99 1.43 -12.20
N VAL A 73 -6.68 0.38 -11.44
CA VAL A 73 -7.55 -0.80 -11.31
C VAL A 73 -8.56 -0.70 -10.17
N ASN A 74 -8.15 -0.12 -9.03
CA ASN A 74 -8.98 -0.11 -7.82
C ASN A 74 -9.77 1.18 -7.63
N HIS A 75 -9.54 2.21 -8.46
CA HIS A 75 -10.20 3.52 -8.42
C HIS A 75 -10.11 4.20 -7.04
N ARG A 76 -9.03 3.92 -6.32
CA ARG A 76 -8.71 4.52 -5.03
C ARG A 76 -7.19 4.54 -4.81
N PRO A 77 -6.66 5.47 -3.98
CA PRO A 77 -5.27 5.44 -3.57
C PRO A 77 -4.92 4.13 -2.86
N MET A 78 -3.70 3.64 -3.07
CA MET A 78 -3.18 2.50 -2.33
C MET A 78 -2.97 2.85 -0.85
N GLY A 79 -2.45 4.03 -0.58
CA GLY A 79 -2.23 4.56 0.75
C GLY A 79 -1.05 5.52 0.82
N ASP A 80 -0.61 5.79 2.04
CA ASP A 80 0.41 6.77 2.35
C ASP A 80 1.70 6.10 2.80
N VAL A 81 2.82 6.51 2.21
CA VAL A 81 4.18 6.03 2.48
C VAL A 81 4.32 4.51 2.26
N ALA A 82 4.44 4.11 0.98
CA ALA A 82 4.69 2.72 0.60
C ALA A 82 6.15 2.35 0.85
N GLN A 83 6.43 1.34 1.68
CA GLN A 83 7.79 1.01 2.14
C GLN A 83 8.37 -0.25 1.54
N SER A 84 7.57 -1.25 1.33
CA SER A 84 8.03 -2.51 0.72
C SER A 84 6.91 -3.22 -0.01
N ILE A 85 7.31 -4.01 -1.00
CA ILE A 85 6.44 -4.94 -1.73
C ILE A 85 7.11 -6.31 -1.70
N THR A 86 6.42 -7.32 -1.20
CA THR A 86 6.93 -8.68 -1.09
C THR A 86 5.94 -9.65 -1.70
N LEU A 87 6.42 -10.55 -2.57
CA LEU A 87 5.59 -11.62 -3.12
C LEU A 87 5.53 -12.77 -2.11
N VAL A 88 4.34 -13.05 -1.60
CA VAL A 88 4.08 -14.13 -0.65
C VAL A 88 2.84 -14.88 -1.11
N ASN A 89 2.94 -16.20 -1.24
CA ASN A 89 1.81 -17.07 -1.65
C ASN A 89 1.08 -16.57 -2.93
N GLY A 90 1.84 -16.08 -3.92
CA GLY A 90 1.29 -15.56 -5.17
C GLY A 90 0.52 -14.24 -5.03
N LYS A 91 0.72 -13.47 -3.97
CA LYS A 91 0.16 -12.13 -3.76
C LYS A 91 1.26 -11.16 -3.37
N TYR A 92 1.12 -9.90 -3.77
CA TYR A 92 1.96 -8.83 -3.25
C TYR A 92 1.42 -8.33 -1.91
N PHE A 93 2.26 -8.34 -0.90
CA PHE A 93 2.03 -7.71 0.39
C PHE A 93 2.78 -6.39 0.41
N VAL A 94 2.05 -5.29 0.40
CA VAL A 94 2.60 -3.94 0.34
C VAL A 94 2.47 -3.26 1.69
N ALA A 95 3.60 -2.96 2.31
CA ALA A 95 3.62 -2.25 3.59
C ALA A 95 3.38 -0.76 3.38
N MET A 96 2.25 -0.27 3.88
CA MET A 96 1.84 1.13 3.82
C MET A 96 2.07 1.78 5.18
N ASN A 97 3.25 2.38 5.36
CA ASN A 97 3.77 2.83 6.64
C ASN A 97 2.82 3.79 7.37
N ASN A 98 2.56 4.95 6.79
CA ASN A 98 1.73 5.97 7.43
C ASN A 98 0.23 5.63 7.41
N SER A 99 -0.19 4.75 6.51
CA SER A 99 -1.56 4.22 6.50
C SER A 99 -1.78 3.09 7.52
N LYS A 100 -0.73 2.63 8.21
CA LYS A 100 -0.77 1.59 9.26
C LYS A 100 -1.47 0.32 8.79
N LYS A 101 -1.10 -0.14 7.60
CA LYS A 101 -1.72 -1.32 6.98
C LYS A 101 -0.76 -2.08 6.09
N ILE A 102 -1.12 -3.31 5.80
CA ILE A 102 -0.57 -4.07 4.66
C ILE A 102 -1.69 -4.18 3.62
N GLU A 103 -1.45 -3.65 2.43
CA GLU A 103 -2.33 -3.85 1.28
C GLU A 103 -1.95 -5.15 0.57
N ILE A 104 -2.93 -6.00 0.23
CA ILE A 104 -2.68 -7.27 -0.44
C ILE A 104 -3.22 -7.18 -1.86
N VAL A 105 -2.33 -7.38 -2.83
CA VAL A 105 -2.58 -7.08 -4.24
C VAL A 105 -2.34 -8.32 -5.08
N ASP A 106 -3.23 -8.59 -6.00
CA ASP A 106 -3.06 -9.64 -6.99
C ASP A 106 -1.95 -9.25 -8.00
N PRO A 107 -0.93 -10.08 -8.21
CA PRO A 107 0.25 -9.70 -9.01
C PRO A 107 -0.01 -9.60 -10.52
N VAL A 108 -1.12 -10.14 -11.01
CA VAL A 108 -1.47 -10.11 -12.43
C VAL A 108 -2.41 -8.95 -12.73
N THR A 109 -3.43 -8.79 -11.90
CA THR A 109 -4.50 -7.81 -12.14
C THR A 109 -4.30 -6.51 -11.39
N PHE A 110 -3.39 -6.44 -10.42
CA PHE A 110 -3.19 -5.33 -9.47
C PHE A 110 -4.45 -4.97 -8.66
N LYS A 111 -5.45 -5.86 -8.65
CA LYS A 111 -6.62 -5.70 -7.78
C LYS A 111 -6.24 -5.92 -6.32
N SER A 112 -6.79 -5.07 -5.46
CA SER A 112 -6.78 -5.31 -4.02
C SER A 112 -7.61 -6.55 -3.71
N VAL A 113 -7.00 -7.54 -3.09
CA VAL A 113 -7.67 -8.78 -2.66
C VAL A 113 -7.83 -8.85 -1.14
N GLY A 114 -7.28 -7.89 -0.42
CA GLY A 114 -7.43 -7.78 1.00
C GLY A 114 -6.57 -6.69 1.62
N THR A 115 -6.83 -6.43 2.88
CA THR A 115 -6.06 -5.46 3.68
C THR A 115 -5.92 -5.99 5.10
N ILE A 116 -4.73 -5.86 5.68
CA ILE A 116 -4.50 -6.09 7.10
C ILE A 116 -4.34 -4.73 7.76
N LEU A 117 -5.34 -4.32 8.53
CA LEU A 117 -5.33 -3.04 9.25
C LEU A 117 -4.74 -3.24 10.64
N TYR A 118 -3.78 -2.39 10.99
CA TYR A 118 -3.26 -2.35 12.35
C TYR A 118 -4.31 -1.83 13.31
N THR A 119 -4.46 -2.51 14.43
CA THR A 119 -5.44 -2.18 15.48
C THR A 119 -4.83 -1.36 16.60
N GLN A 120 -3.52 -1.13 16.56
CA GLN A 120 -2.77 -0.28 17.48
C GLN A 120 -1.73 0.54 16.74
N ALA A 121 -0.97 1.35 17.46
CA ALA A 121 0.13 2.13 16.89
C ALA A 121 1.13 1.21 16.15
N GLY A 122 1.68 1.72 15.06
CA GLY A 122 2.67 1.02 14.26
C GLY A 122 2.94 1.70 12.94
N TYR A 123 4.10 1.40 12.39
CA TYR A 123 4.61 1.91 11.14
C TYR A 123 5.28 0.77 10.36
N PRO A 124 4.50 -0.07 9.64
CA PRO A 124 5.01 -1.25 8.95
C PRO A 124 6.07 -0.89 7.91
N ARG A 125 7.12 -1.71 7.82
CA ARG A 125 8.25 -1.50 6.90
C ARG A 125 8.42 -2.66 5.93
N HIS A 126 8.86 -3.82 6.40
CA HIS A 126 9.16 -4.98 5.56
C HIS A 126 8.35 -6.20 5.98
N VAL A 127 7.86 -6.93 4.99
CA VAL A 127 7.13 -8.20 5.18
C VAL A 127 8.03 -9.34 4.75
N VAL A 128 8.21 -10.35 5.62
CA VAL A 128 8.92 -11.59 5.27
C VAL A 128 8.10 -12.81 5.68
N PRO A 129 7.89 -13.79 4.79
CA PRO A 129 7.20 -15.02 5.15
C PRO A 129 8.05 -15.85 6.12
N ILE A 130 7.39 -16.45 7.12
CA ILE A 130 8.01 -17.38 8.08
C ILE A 130 7.45 -18.78 7.95
N SER A 131 6.29 -18.93 7.31
CA SER A 131 5.67 -20.22 6.99
C SER A 131 4.78 -20.07 5.74
N SER A 132 4.10 -21.15 5.35
CA SER A 132 3.11 -21.10 4.26
C SER A 132 1.88 -20.25 4.57
N THR A 133 1.63 -19.92 5.85
CA THR A 133 0.40 -19.20 6.27
C THR A 133 0.66 -17.94 7.06
N GLU A 134 1.91 -17.67 7.43
CA GLU A 134 2.27 -16.52 8.26
C GLU A 134 3.50 -15.78 7.78
N ALA A 135 3.53 -14.50 8.08
CA ALA A 135 4.67 -13.61 7.86
C ALA A 135 4.93 -12.72 9.08
N ILE A 136 6.15 -12.19 9.15
CA ILE A 136 6.54 -11.16 10.10
C ILE A 136 6.69 -9.84 9.34
N VAL A 137 6.20 -8.78 9.95
CA VAL A 137 6.39 -7.40 9.49
C VAL A 137 7.28 -6.67 10.48
N SER A 138 8.34 -6.03 9.98
CA SER A 138 9.11 -5.08 10.81
C SER A 138 8.34 -3.78 10.98
N ASP A 139 8.55 -3.12 12.11
CA ASP A 139 7.80 -1.95 12.46
C ASP A 139 8.68 -0.94 13.22
N LEU A 140 8.52 0.35 12.91
CA LEU A 140 9.30 1.42 13.54
C LEU A 140 8.87 1.70 14.99
N ASP A 141 7.71 1.21 15.42
CA ASP A 141 7.24 1.37 16.80
C ASP A 141 7.80 0.29 17.75
N ARG A 142 9.01 -0.17 17.47
CA ARG A 142 9.75 -1.15 18.29
C ARG A 142 8.97 -2.44 18.53
N GLN A 143 8.43 -2.98 17.46
CA GLN A 143 7.72 -4.24 17.46
C GLN A 143 7.97 -5.04 16.18
N LEU A 144 7.75 -6.33 16.25
CA LEU A 144 7.48 -7.19 15.10
C LEU A 144 6.01 -7.51 15.08
N VAL A 145 5.42 -7.59 13.91
CA VAL A 145 3.98 -7.84 13.78
C VAL A 145 3.78 -9.14 13.00
N ARG A 146 3.14 -10.12 13.62
CA ARG A 146 2.79 -11.38 12.98
C ARG A 146 1.48 -11.22 12.23
N ILE A 147 1.46 -11.60 10.99
CA ILE A 147 0.29 -11.50 10.11
C ILE A 147 0.01 -12.84 9.43
N ARG A 148 -1.25 -13.01 9.02
CA ARG A 148 -1.67 -14.13 8.17
C ARG A 148 -1.36 -13.81 6.70
N THR A 149 -0.87 -14.81 5.96
CA THR A 149 -0.59 -14.69 4.52
C THR A 149 -1.63 -15.37 3.63
N VAL A 150 -2.64 -15.96 4.26
CA VAL A 150 -3.80 -16.58 3.60
C VAL A 150 -5.10 -16.00 4.16
N GLU A 151 -6.18 -16.09 3.39
CA GLU A 151 -7.49 -15.63 3.84
C GLU A 151 -8.02 -16.40 5.07
N PRO A 152 -8.83 -15.77 5.91
CA PRO A 152 -9.26 -14.38 5.85
C PRO A 152 -8.18 -13.44 6.38
N TYR A 153 -7.99 -12.31 5.66
CA TYR A 153 -7.15 -11.21 6.11
C TYR A 153 -7.87 -10.38 7.20
N GLY A 154 -7.46 -9.16 7.47
CA GLY A 154 -8.20 -8.21 8.29
C GLY A 154 -7.36 -7.53 9.35
N LYS A 155 -6.86 -8.24 10.34
CA LYS A 155 -6.02 -7.69 11.42
C LYS A 155 -4.80 -8.56 11.69
N PRO A 156 -3.74 -8.00 12.26
CA PRO A 156 -2.59 -8.77 12.74
C PRO A 156 -2.99 -9.90 13.71
N LEU A 157 -2.20 -10.95 13.69
CA LEU A 157 -2.33 -12.07 14.65
C LEU A 157 -1.74 -11.68 16.00
N GLU A 158 -0.60 -11.00 15.99
CA GLU A 158 0.16 -10.68 17.20
C GLU A 158 1.05 -9.46 16.98
N TYR A 159 1.25 -8.68 18.04
CA TYR A 159 2.25 -7.62 18.14
C TYR A 159 3.29 -8.01 19.17
N ILE A 160 4.54 -8.14 18.74
CA ILE A 160 5.67 -8.62 19.56
C ILE A 160 6.58 -7.44 19.84
N SER A 161 6.51 -6.90 21.05
CA SER A 161 7.38 -5.77 21.45
C SER A 161 8.84 -6.20 21.47
N ILE A 162 9.72 -5.36 20.91
CA ILE A 162 11.17 -5.55 20.90
C ILE A 162 11.86 -4.27 21.36
N PRO A 163 13.12 -4.36 21.88
CA PRO A 163 13.78 -3.18 22.46
C PRO A 163 14.09 -2.04 21.48
N ARG A 164 14.24 -2.35 20.19
CA ARG A 164 14.61 -1.37 19.14
C ARG A 164 13.79 -1.62 17.88
N ALA A 165 13.52 -0.56 17.14
CA ALA A 165 12.90 -0.66 15.83
C ALA A 165 13.77 -1.50 14.88
N VAL A 166 13.12 -2.29 14.04
CA VAL A 166 13.75 -3.08 12.98
C VAL A 166 13.43 -2.42 11.64
N GLU A 167 14.49 -2.03 10.92
CA GLU A 167 14.37 -1.40 9.60
C GLU A 167 14.11 -2.44 8.50
N TYR A 168 14.94 -3.48 8.46
CA TYR A 168 14.91 -4.51 7.43
C TYR A 168 14.83 -5.90 8.04
N LEU A 169 14.18 -6.80 7.31
CA LEU A 169 14.07 -8.21 7.67
C LEU A 169 14.61 -9.10 6.55
N ALA A 170 15.19 -10.22 6.95
CA ALA A 170 15.48 -11.35 6.08
C ALA A 170 15.14 -12.65 6.80
N VAL A 171 14.87 -13.71 6.04
CA VAL A 171 14.66 -15.06 6.57
C VAL A 171 15.61 -16.02 5.88
N ALA A 172 16.31 -16.81 6.66
CA ALA A 172 17.15 -17.91 6.19
C ALA A 172 17.24 -18.98 7.26
N GLU A 173 17.29 -20.25 6.87
CA GLU A 173 17.50 -21.40 7.77
C GLU A 173 16.63 -21.38 9.02
N ASN A 174 15.33 -21.13 8.88
CA ASN A 174 14.37 -21.01 9.97
C ASN A 174 14.70 -19.90 10.99
N LYS A 175 15.48 -18.88 10.58
CA LYS A 175 15.79 -17.69 11.37
C LYS A 175 15.26 -16.45 10.71
N VAL A 176 14.79 -15.50 11.53
CA VAL A 176 14.46 -14.15 11.13
C VAL A 176 15.57 -13.23 11.59
N PHE A 177 16.15 -12.50 10.67
CA PHE A 177 17.21 -11.53 10.90
C PHE A 177 16.61 -10.13 10.78
N GLY A 178 16.79 -9.31 11.80
CA GLY A 178 16.27 -7.95 11.84
C GLY A 178 17.39 -6.93 12.06
N ILE A 179 17.61 -6.06 11.07
CA ILE A 179 18.60 -4.97 11.15
C ILE A 179 18.00 -3.82 11.96
N THR A 180 18.75 -3.38 12.98
CA THR A 180 18.39 -2.24 13.82
C THR A 180 19.51 -1.20 13.81
N GLN A 181 19.24 -0.02 14.32
CA GLN A 181 20.29 0.94 14.62
C GLN A 181 21.20 0.38 15.74
N GLY A 182 22.41 -0.05 15.37
CA GLY A 182 23.45 -0.54 16.27
C GLY A 182 23.36 -2.04 16.57
N GLY A 183 22.91 -2.87 15.64
CA GLY A 183 23.03 -4.31 15.70
C GLY A 183 22.03 -5.11 14.91
N LEU A 184 22.20 -6.42 14.98
CA LEU A 184 21.36 -7.41 14.32
C LEU A 184 20.60 -8.22 15.37
N TYR A 185 19.27 -8.27 15.25
CA TYR A 185 18.46 -9.25 15.96
C TYR A 185 18.37 -10.56 15.18
N ILE A 186 18.42 -11.67 15.90
CA ILE A 186 18.19 -13.00 15.34
C ILE A 186 17.12 -13.70 16.18
N PHE A 187 16.06 -14.14 15.51
CA PHE A 187 14.95 -14.88 16.12
C PHE A 187 14.79 -16.25 15.47
N ASP A 188 14.27 -17.21 16.19
CA ASP A 188 13.75 -18.44 15.60
C ASP A 188 12.39 -18.18 14.96
N ALA A 189 12.22 -18.55 13.67
CA ALA A 189 10.99 -18.27 12.94
C ALA A 189 9.75 -18.93 13.58
N ASP A 190 9.93 -20.13 14.16
CA ASP A 190 8.86 -20.86 14.84
C ASP A 190 8.47 -20.28 16.20
N ASN A 191 9.33 -19.45 16.80
CA ASN A 191 9.14 -18.97 18.16
C ASN A 191 9.71 -17.56 18.35
N ILE A 192 9.17 -16.60 17.63
CA ILE A 192 9.60 -15.19 17.73
C ILE A 192 9.06 -14.61 19.03
N LYS A 193 9.95 -14.43 20.02
CA LYS A 193 9.65 -13.81 21.31
C LYS A 193 10.70 -12.79 21.69
N LYS A 194 10.30 -11.81 22.48
CA LYS A 194 11.18 -10.73 22.96
C LYS A 194 12.47 -11.23 23.63
N GLU A 195 12.34 -12.31 24.38
CA GLU A 195 13.45 -12.86 25.19
C GLU A 195 14.52 -13.57 24.35
N GLN A 196 14.25 -13.85 23.09
CA GLN A 196 15.14 -14.61 22.20
C GLN A 196 15.95 -13.71 21.26
N ALA A 197 15.76 -12.40 21.34
CA ALA A 197 16.51 -11.45 20.51
C ALA A 197 18.02 -11.52 20.85
N ARG A 198 18.78 -12.28 20.08
CA ARG A 198 20.22 -12.20 20.13
C ARG A 198 20.67 -10.95 19.40
N VAL A 199 21.30 -10.04 20.11
CA VAL A 199 21.90 -8.85 19.50
C VAL A 199 23.37 -9.16 19.21
N VAL A 200 23.72 -9.24 17.95
CA VAL A 200 25.11 -9.21 17.52
C VAL A 200 25.49 -7.73 17.46
N LYS A 201 26.42 -7.32 18.31
CA LYS A 201 27.02 -5.98 18.27
C LYS A 201 28.27 -6.06 17.40
N ASP A 202 28.54 -5.00 16.67
CA ASP A 202 29.83 -4.79 16.04
C ASP A 202 30.96 -4.64 17.11
#